data_caafb48a9725b2e89dc3ab2025c3c756
#
_entry.id   caafb48a9725b2e89dc3ab2025c3c756
#
_cell.length_a   1.000
_cell.length_b   1.000
_cell.length_c   1.000
_cell.angle_alpha   90.00
_cell.angle_beta   90.00
_cell.angle_gamma   90.00
#
_symmetry.space_group_name_H-M   'P 1'
#
loop_
_entity.id
_entity.type
_entity.pdbx_description
1 polymer ?
#
loop_
_entity_poly.entity_id
_entity_poly.type
_entity_poly.pdbx_seq_one_letter_code
_entity_poly.pdbx_strand_id
1 'polypeptide(L)'
;MSCMKPIGDEKQCPYCGYHVDSPQLSPYLPIKSVVANRYLVGKVLDFNGDGVTYAGWDLTERVAVKVREFLPDAICSRENGETQIRVMQGCERAYTDCYQSFLELWRKLMRLMGLSTLISVTDVVEDNGTAYAIYEYTDAVPLRKYLLSTSTGYIPWERARQMFMPALSALGTLHSARSRQPVLP
;
A
#
# COMPACT_ATOMS: atom_id res chain seq x y z
N MET A 1 -7.47 -10.53 -10.47
CA MET A 1 -7.52 -9.51 -9.41
C MET A 1 -6.36 -9.61 -8.41
N SER A 2 -5.28 -10.36 -8.71
CA SER A 2 -4.08 -10.43 -7.86
C SER A 2 -2.87 -9.77 -8.52
N CYS A 3 -2.54 -10.12 -9.74
CA CYS A 3 -1.43 -9.50 -10.50
C CYS A 3 -1.90 -8.46 -11.53
N MET A 4 -3.19 -8.18 -11.61
CA MET A 4 -3.83 -7.25 -12.54
C MET A 4 -3.56 -7.50 -14.03
N LYS A 5 -3.04 -8.68 -14.39
CA LYS A 5 -2.91 -9.09 -15.80
C LYS A 5 -4.27 -9.58 -16.33
N PRO A 6 -4.58 -9.34 -17.62
CA PRO A 6 -5.82 -9.82 -18.20
C PRO A 6 -5.84 -11.36 -18.23
N ILE A 7 -6.97 -11.96 -17.86
CA ILE A 7 -7.14 -13.42 -17.80
C ILE A 7 -8.23 -13.95 -18.77
N GLY A 8 -8.87 -13.03 -19.55
CA GLY A 8 -9.99 -13.42 -20.40
C GLY A 8 -11.13 -14.05 -19.60
N ASP A 9 -11.70 -15.13 -20.11
CA ASP A 9 -12.83 -15.87 -19.49
C ASP A 9 -12.37 -16.98 -18.53
N GLU A 10 -11.07 -17.06 -18.23
CA GLU A 10 -10.54 -18.10 -17.37
C GLU A 10 -10.86 -17.82 -15.87
N LYS A 11 -11.21 -18.87 -15.13
CA LYS A 11 -11.47 -18.78 -13.68
C LYS A 11 -10.19 -18.70 -12.84
N GLN A 12 -9.08 -19.19 -13.38
CA GLN A 12 -7.80 -19.16 -12.68
C GLN A 12 -6.78 -18.37 -13.52
N CYS A 13 -6.12 -17.44 -12.88
CA CYS A 13 -5.10 -16.61 -13.55
C CYS A 13 -3.87 -17.45 -13.93
N PRO A 14 -3.49 -17.56 -15.22
CA PRO A 14 -2.34 -18.34 -15.65
C PRO A 14 -0.99 -17.76 -15.18
N TYR A 15 -0.96 -16.49 -14.79
CA TYR A 15 0.26 -15.80 -14.36
C TYR A 15 0.55 -15.93 -12.86
N CYS A 16 -0.47 -15.95 -12.01
CA CYS A 16 -0.29 -15.94 -10.55
C CYS A 16 -1.12 -16.98 -9.80
N GLY A 17 -1.87 -17.83 -10.51
CA GLY A 17 -2.68 -18.89 -9.93
C GLY A 17 -3.92 -18.42 -9.15
N TYR A 18 -4.21 -17.12 -9.13
CA TYR A 18 -5.37 -16.57 -8.42
C TYR A 18 -6.68 -17.05 -9.04
N HIS A 19 -7.59 -17.58 -8.20
CA HIS A 19 -8.92 -17.99 -8.63
C HIS A 19 -9.93 -16.86 -8.40
N VAL A 20 -10.78 -16.57 -9.40
CA VAL A 20 -11.71 -15.42 -9.37
C VAL A 20 -12.74 -15.50 -8.25
N ASP A 21 -13.10 -16.72 -7.82
CA ASP A 21 -14.06 -16.98 -6.75
C ASP A 21 -13.38 -17.07 -5.36
N SER A 22 -12.08 -16.75 -5.24
CA SER A 22 -11.38 -16.75 -3.94
C SER A 22 -12.00 -15.71 -3.02
N PRO A 23 -12.47 -16.08 -1.82
CA PRO A 23 -13.08 -15.14 -0.90
C PRO A 23 -12.02 -14.16 -0.34
N GLN A 24 -12.46 -12.94 -0.07
CA GLN A 24 -11.72 -11.96 0.71
C GLN A 24 -12.63 -11.48 1.84
N LEU A 25 -12.33 -11.95 3.05
CA LEU A 25 -13.19 -11.76 4.21
C LEU A 25 -12.86 -10.45 4.94
N SER A 26 -13.77 -10.01 5.79
CA SER A 26 -13.56 -8.93 6.75
C SER A 26 -12.21 -9.11 7.51
N PRO A 27 -11.49 -8.02 7.82
CA PRO A 27 -11.91 -6.62 7.65
C PRO A 27 -11.52 -5.99 6.30
N TYR A 28 -11.14 -6.79 5.31
CA TYR A 28 -10.65 -6.29 4.03
C TYR A 28 -11.78 -5.84 3.11
N LEU A 29 -11.50 -4.88 2.23
CA LEU A 29 -12.43 -4.47 1.19
C LEU A 29 -12.86 -5.66 0.33
N PRO A 30 -14.15 -5.78 -0.02
CA PRO A 30 -14.59 -6.77 -1.01
C PRO A 30 -13.83 -6.61 -2.32
N ILE A 31 -13.45 -7.72 -2.94
CA ILE A 31 -12.83 -7.71 -4.27
C ILE A 31 -13.81 -7.07 -5.28
N LYS A 32 -13.29 -6.26 -6.19
CA LYS A 32 -14.02 -5.43 -7.16
C LYS A 32 -14.69 -4.19 -6.56
N SER A 33 -14.47 -3.85 -5.28
CA SER A 33 -14.82 -2.52 -4.78
C SER A 33 -14.10 -1.44 -5.60
N VAL A 34 -14.75 -0.29 -5.76
CA VAL A 34 -14.14 0.86 -6.44
C VAL A 34 -14.00 1.99 -5.41
N VAL A 35 -12.78 2.40 -5.17
CA VAL A 35 -12.43 3.50 -4.26
C VAL A 35 -12.37 4.80 -5.05
N ALA A 36 -12.96 5.87 -4.50
CA ALA A 36 -13.02 7.22 -5.08
C ALA A 36 -13.50 7.22 -6.55
N ASN A 37 -14.40 6.30 -6.92
CA ASN A 37 -14.90 6.10 -8.29
C ASN A 37 -13.81 5.90 -9.36
N ARG A 38 -12.59 5.57 -8.96
CA ARG A 38 -11.44 5.46 -9.87
C ARG A 38 -10.60 4.20 -9.68
N TYR A 39 -10.41 3.74 -8.46
CA TYR A 39 -9.47 2.66 -8.18
C TYR A 39 -10.18 1.34 -7.89
N LEU A 40 -10.13 0.42 -8.84
CA LEU A 40 -10.68 -0.92 -8.69
C LEU A 40 -9.77 -1.74 -7.77
N VAL A 41 -10.34 -2.27 -6.69
CA VAL A 41 -9.61 -3.03 -5.66
C VAL A 41 -9.65 -4.53 -5.97
N GLY A 42 -8.49 -5.15 -5.88
CA GLY A 42 -8.29 -6.59 -6.03
C GLY A 42 -7.94 -7.27 -4.71
N LYS A 43 -7.10 -8.30 -4.80
CA LYS A 43 -6.67 -9.12 -3.68
C LYS A 43 -5.74 -8.35 -2.74
N VAL A 44 -5.82 -8.67 -1.44
CA VAL A 44 -4.81 -8.29 -0.43
C VAL A 44 -3.45 -8.85 -0.84
N LEU A 45 -2.44 -7.98 -0.87
CA LEU A 45 -1.05 -8.33 -1.15
C LEU A 45 -0.22 -8.40 0.14
N ASP A 46 -0.50 -7.49 1.08
CA ASP A 46 0.24 -7.36 2.33
C ASP A 46 -0.60 -6.61 3.36
N PHE A 47 -0.32 -6.84 4.64
CA PHE A 47 -0.96 -6.12 5.75
C PHE A 47 0.00 -5.99 6.94
N ASN A 48 -0.21 -4.97 7.74
CA ASN A 48 0.49 -4.72 9.00
C ASN A 48 -0.46 -3.97 9.96
N GLY A 49 0.00 -3.65 11.18
CA GLY A 49 -0.85 -3.08 12.23
C GLY A 49 -1.48 -1.72 11.92
N ASP A 50 -1.05 -1.00 10.89
CA ASP A 50 -1.60 0.30 10.49
C ASP A 50 -2.45 0.24 9.21
N GLY A 51 -2.47 -0.90 8.50
CA GLY A 51 -3.31 -1.02 7.32
C GLY A 51 -3.01 -2.19 6.42
N VAL A 52 -3.61 -2.17 5.24
CA VAL A 52 -3.59 -3.23 4.25
C VAL A 52 -3.26 -2.70 2.86
N THR A 53 -2.53 -3.47 2.09
CA THR A 53 -2.20 -3.17 0.70
C THR A 53 -2.90 -4.14 -0.24
N TYR A 54 -3.63 -3.61 -1.20
CA TYR A 54 -4.31 -4.38 -2.24
C TYR A 54 -3.60 -4.23 -3.58
N ALA A 55 -3.73 -5.25 -4.42
CA ALA A 55 -3.61 -5.06 -5.87
C ALA A 55 -4.74 -4.14 -6.34
N GLY A 56 -4.46 -3.20 -7.22
CA GLY A 56 -5.43 -2.26 -7.73
C GLY A 56 -5.28 -1.98 -9.22
N TRP A 57 -6.32 -1.40 -9.79
CA TRP A 57 -6.34 -0.94 -11.18
C TRP A 57 -6.89 0.46 -11.25
N ASP A 58 -6.15 1.38 -11.80
CA ASP A 58 -6.63 2.72 -12.10
C ASP A 58 -7.51 2.68 -13.36
N LEU A 59 -8.80 2.93 -13.19
CA LEU A 59 -9.78 2.89 -14.28
C LEU A 59 -9.60 4.05 -15.28
N THR A 60 -9.00 5.16 -14.85
CA THR A 60 -8.75 6.34 -15.68
C THR A 60 -7.49 6.16 -16.51
N GLU A 61 -6.37 5.89 -15.87
CA GLU A 61 -5.06 5.74 -16.52
C GLU A 61 -4.86 4.35 -17.15
N ARG A 62 -5.72 3.39 -16.78
CA ARG A 62 -5.68 1.98 -17.25
C ARG A 62 -4.35 1.29 -16.95
N VAL A 63 -3.85 1.49 -15.75
CA VAL A 63 -2.61 0.89 -15.26
C VAL A 63 -2.84 0.15 -13.94
N ALA A 64 -1.99 -0.85 -13.69
CA ALA A 64 -1.95 -1.52 -12.40
C ALA A 64 -1.35 -0.58 -11.35
N VAL A 65 -1.96 -0.55 -10.17
CA VAL A 65 -1.53 0.23 -9.01
C VAL A 65 -1.53 -0.64 -7.76
N LYS A 66 -0.92 -0.18 -6.70
CA LYS A 66 -1.14 -0.68 -5.35
C LYS A 66 -1.99 0.34 -4.58
N VAL A 67 -2.95 -0.17 -3.83
CA VAL A 67 -3.87 0.63 -3.01
C VAL A 67 -3.59 0.30 -1.55
N ARG A 68 -3.00 1.25 -0.82
CA ARG A 68 -2.74 1.13 0.62
C ARG A 68 -3.85 1.78 1.39
N GLU A 69 -4.64 1.00 2.09
CA GLU A 69 -5.72 1.46 2.96
C GLU A 69 -5.20 1.67 4.39
N PHE A 70 -5.60 2.76 5.02
CA PHE A 70 -5.48 2.94 6.46
C PHE A 70 -6.55 2.10 7.17
N LEU A 71 -6.14 1.00 7.79
CA LEU A 71 -7.03 0.05 8.46
C LEU A 71 -6.34 -0.50 9.71
N PRO A 72 -6.21 0.30 10.79
CA PRO A 72 -5.64 -0.17 12.05
C PRO A 72 -6.65 -1.08 12.77
N ASP A 73 -6.44 -2.38 12.64
CA ASP A 73 -7.33 -3.45 13.10
C ASP A 73 -7.55 -3.47 14.62
N ALA A 74 -6.63 -2.85 15.38
CA ALA A 74 -6.77 -2.69 16.83
C ALA A 74 -7.83 -1.66 17.26
N ILE A 75 -8.24 -0.72 16.39
CA ILE A 75 -9.11 0.40 16.73
C ILE A 75 -10.27 0.63 15.76
N CYS A 76 -10.29 -0.10 14.65
CA CYS A 76 -11.41 -0.08 13.71
C CYS A 76 -11.65 -1.46 13.10
N SER A 77 -12.83 -1.65 12.52
CA SER A 77 -13.22 -2.88 11.86
C SER A 77 -14.09 -2.58 10.64
N ARG A 78 -14.40 -3.60 9.87
CA ARG A 78 -15.36 -3.57 8.77
C ARG A 78 -16.21 -4.83 8.83
N GLU A 79 -17.50 -4.71 8.60
CA GLU A 79 -18.37 -5.87 8.46
C GLU A 79 -18.12 -6.56 7.12
N ASN A 80 -18.37 -7.88 7.10
CA ASN A 80 -18.15 -8.66 5.89
C ASN A 80 -19.07 -8.20 4.76
N GLY A 81 -18.49 -7.91 3.60
CA GLY A 81 -19.22 -7.40 2.43
C GLY A 81 -19.42 -5.88 2.38
N GLU A 82 -19.18 -5.17 3.48
CA GLU A 82 -19.27 -3.71 3.53
C GLU A 82 -17.99 -3.06 3.01
N THR A 83 -18.11 -1.80 2.56
CA THR A 83 -16.95 -0.97 2.20
C THR A 83 -16.58 0.00 3.31
N GLN A 84 -17.57 0.48 4.08
CA GLN A 84 -17.39 1.41 5.18
C GLN A 84 -16.67 0.76 6.37
N ILE A 85 -15.73 1.47 6.96
CA ILE A 85 -15.14 1.10 8.23
C ILE A 85 -15.99 1.59 9.40
N ARG A 86 -15.83 0.95 10.55
CA ARG A 86 -16.41 1.35 11.83
C ARG A 86 -15.30 1.49 12.86
N VAL A 87 -15.18 2.67 13.41
CA VAL A 87 -14.26 2.93 14.54
C VAL A 87 -14.84 2.29 15.81
N MET A 88 -14.00 1.61 16.57
CA MET A 88 -14.43 0.99 17.84
C MET A 88 -14.77 2.07 18.85
N GLN A 89 -15.80 1.81 19.66
CA GLN A 89 -16.25 2.74 20.70
C GLN A 89 -15.12 3.10 21.66
N GLY A 90 -14.91 4.39 21.88
CA GLY A 90 -13.84 4.92 22.72
C GLY A 90 -12.48 5.06 22.02
N CYS A 91 -12.37 4.66 20.74
CA CYS A 91 -11.14 4.77 19.96
C CYS A 91 -11.15 5.94 18.96
N GLU A 92 -12.18 6.78 18.97
CA GLU A 92 -12.42 7.83 17.97
C GLU A 92 -11.25 8.82 17.89
N ARG A 93 -10.73 9.25 19.05
CA ARG A 93 -9.58 10.16 19.10
C ARG A 93 -8.31 9.49 18.58
N ALA A 94 -8.01 8.29 19.04
CA ALA A 94 -6.84 7.54 18.59
C ALA A 94 -6.89 7.29 17.09
N TYR A 95 -8.07 6.93 16.55
CA TYR A 95 -8.29 6.77 15.13
C TYR A 95 -8.00 8.07 14.37
N THR A 96 -8.56 9.21 14.81
CA THR A 96 -8.38 10.51 14.18
C THR A 96 -6.89 10.92 14.15
N ASP A 97 -6.17 10.77 15.26
CA ASP A 97 -4.76 11.13 15.36
C ASP A 97 -3.90 10.26 14.42
N CYS A 98 -4.14 8.96 14.37
CA CYS A 98 -3.44 8.04 13.47
C CYS A 98 -3.81 8.28 12.00
N TYR A 99 -5.09 8.55 11.72
CA TYR A 99 -5.60 8.89 10.39
C TYR A 99 -4.91 10.14 9.82
N GLN A 100 -4.82 11.21 10.60
CA GLN A 100 -4.13 12.44 10.20
C GLN A 100 -2.64 12.17 9.94
N SER A 101 -1.99 11.38 10.79
CA SER A 101 -0.60 10.98 10.60
C SER A 101 -0.39 10.20 9.31
N PHE A 102 -1.31 9.30 8.96
CA PHE A 102 -1.30 8.56 7.70
C PHE A 102 -1.41 9.52 6.50
N LEU A 103 -2.39 10.42 6.51
CA LEU A 103 -2.59 11.40 5.43
C LEU A 103 -1.36 12.30 5.24
N GLU A 104 -0.80 12.82 6.33
CA GLU A 104 0.40 13.65 6.28
C GLU A 104 1.59 12.91 5.68
N LEU A 105 1.83 11.67 6.12
CA LEU A 105 2.92 10.84 5.61
C LEU A 105 2.81 10.64 4.11
N TRP A 106 1.64 10.15 3.64
CA TRP A 106 1.48 9.79 2.25
C TRP A 106 1.41 11.00 1.33
N ARG A 107 0.82 12.12 1.77
CA ARG A 107 0.88 13.40 1.04
C ARG A 107 2.30 13.97 0.97
N LYS A 108 3.13 13.77 1.99
CA LYS A 108 4.56 14.12 1.93
C LYS A 108 5.31 13.25 0.94
N LEU A 109 5.09 11.95 0.95
CA LEU A 109 5.70 11.02 -0.02
C LEU A 109 5.30 11.36 -1.46
N MET A 110 4.04 11.72 -1.71
CA MET A 110 3.56 12.14 -3.02
C MET A 110 4.30 13.39 -3.54
N ARG A 111 4.69 14.33 -2.66
CA ARG A 111 5.48 15.52 -3.05
C ARG A 111 6.96 15.23 -3.35
N LEU A 112 7.45 14.07 -2.94
CA LEU A 112 8.85 13.65 -3.13
C LEU A 112 9.02 12.74 -4.36
N MET A 113 8.14 12.90 -5.36
CA MET A 113 8.22 12.17 -6.62
C MET A 113 9.57 12.41 -7.31
N GLY A 114 10.11 11.37 -7.95
CA GLY A 114 11.39 11.45 -8.68
C GLY A 114 12.60 10.90 -7.92
N LEU A 115 12.48 10.50 -6.66
CA LEU A 115 13.51 9.74 -5.97
C LEU A 115 13.33 8.25 -6.30
N SER A 116 14.18 7.71 -7.15
CA SER A 116 14.10 6.34 -7.70
C SER A 116 14.09 5.22 -6.65
N THR A 117 14.43 5.53 -5.41
CA THR A 117 14.47 4.60 -4.27
C THR A 117 13.25 4.70 -3.36
N LEU A 118 12.37 5.65 -3.60
CA LEU A 118 11.09 5.77 -2.90
C LEU A 118 9.95 5.25 -3.77
N ILE A 119 8.92 4.76 -3.11
CA ILE A 119 7.67 4.38 -3.78
C ILE A 119 7.06 5.65 -4.40
N SER A 120 6.76 5.60 -5.68
CA SER A 120 6.08 6.68 -6.41
C SER A 120 4.61 6.71 -6.05
N VAL A 121 4.25 7.57 -5.07
CA VAL A 121 2.84 7.80 -4.67
C VAL A 121 2.19 8.69 -5.71
N THR A 122 1.14 8.21 -6.35
CA THR A 122 0.44 8.93 -7.42
C THR A 122 -0.80 9.67 -6.94
N ASP A 123 -1.44 9.19 -5.87
CA ASP A 123 -2.64 9.83 -5.32
C ASP A 123 -2.83 9.47 -3.84
N VAL A 124 -3.59 10.32 -3.12
CA VAL A 124 -4.05 10.07 -1.75
C VAL A 124 -5.50 10.50 -1.66
N VAL A 125 -6.40 9.53 -1.52
CA VAL A 125 -7.85 9.76 -1.55
C VAL A 125 -8.51 9.34 -0.24
N GLU A 126 -9.63 9.97 0.06
CA GLU A 126 -10.45 9.70 1.25
C GLU A 126 -11.79 9.13 0.79
N ASP A 127 -12.16 7.94 1.28
CA ASP A 127 -13.40 7.25 0.95
C ASP A 127 -13.71 6.20 2.03
N ASN A 128 -14.93 5.69 2.09
CA ASN A 128 -15.35 4.61 2.98
C ASN A 128 -15.03 4.85 4.47
N GLY A 129 -14.96 6.12 4.92
CA GLY A 129 -14.60 6.49 6.29
C GLY A 129 -13.12 6.31 6.64
N THR A 130 -12.26 6.10 5.63
CA THR A 130 -10.82 5.93 5.76
C THR A 130 -10.05 6.64 4.66
N ALA A 131 -8.75 6.44 4.57
CA ALA A 131 -7.88 7.00 3.55
C ALA A 131 -7.10 5.91 2.81
N TYR A 132 -6.79 6.22 1.56
CA TYR A 132 -6.06 5.34 0.66
C TYR A 132 -4.90 6.09 0.04
N ALA A 133 -3.71 5.49 0.05
CA ALA A 133 -2.58 5.93 -0.73
C ALA A 133 -2.43 5.03 -1.96
N ILE A 134 -2.37 5.65 -3.13
CA ILE A 134 -2.23 4.97 -4.41
C ILE A 134 -0.80 5.13 -4.88
N TYR A 135 -0.16 4.05 -5.26
CA TYR A 135 1.21 4.08 -5.74
C TYR A 135 1.47 3.06 -6.83
N GLU A 136 2.55 3.26 -7.54
CA GLU A 136 2.94 2.44 -8.68
C GLU A 136 3.01 0.95 -8.34
N TYR A 137 2.47 0.11 -9.20
CA TYR A 137 2.59 -1.33 -9.09
C TYR A 137 3.99 -1.77 -9.50
N THR A 138 4.77 -2.20 -8.54
CA THR A 138 6.09 -2.80 -8.76
C THR A 138 6.04 -4.29 -8.44
N ASP A 139 6.52 -5.10 -9.37
CA ASP A 139 6.70 -6.55 -9.15
C ASP A 139 8.06 -6.78 -8.45
N ALA A 140 8.18 -6.22 -7.26
CA ALA A 140 9.40 -6.28 -6.47
C ALA A 140 9.39 -7.47 -5.52
N VAL A 141 10.53 -8.10 -5.37
CA VAL A 141 10.73 -9.18 -4.40
C VAL A 141 11.17 -8.59 -3.06
N PRO A 142 10.44 -8.84 -1.95
CA PRO A 142 10.87 -8.41 -0.62
C PRO A 142 12.27 -8.94 -0.29
N LEU A 143 13.09 -8.12 0.35
CA LEU A 143 14.48 -8.47 0.70
C LEU A 143 14.58 -9.80 1.45
N ARG A 144 13.66 -10.05 2.38
CA ARG A 144 13.60 -11.33 3.11
C ARG A 144 13.41 -12.52 2.16
N LYS A 145 12.50 -12.42 1.19
CA LYS A 145 12.26 -13.47 0.19
C LYS A 145 13.47 -13.64 -0.72
N TYR A 146 14.12 -12.55 -1.10
CA TYR A 146 15.37 -12.58 -1.86
C TYR A 146 16.46 -13.32 -1.09
N LEU A 147 16.69 -13.01 0.19
CA LEU A 147 17.67 -13.70 1.04
C LEU A 147 17.40 -15.20 1.14
N LEU A 148 16.13 -15.59 1.35
CA LEU A 148 15.74 -17.00 1.42
C LEU A 148 15.93 -17.76 0.09
N SER A 149 15.96 -17.05 -1.04
CA SER A 149 16.21 -17.64 -2.36
C SER A 149 17.70 -17.78 -2.70
N THR A 150 18.59 -17.16 -1.92
CA THR A 150 20.04 -17.30 -2.12
C THR A 150 20.54 -18.58 -1.46
N SER A 151 21.49 -19.27 -2.10
CA SER A 151 22.06 -20.52 -1.56
C SER A 151 22.80 -20.34 -0.23
N THR A 152 23.25 -19.12 0.05
CA THR A 152 24.07 -18.78 1.23
C THR A 152 23.28 -18.12 2.35
N GLY A 153 22.04 -17.62 2.07
CA GLY A 153 21.22 -16.89 3.03
C GLY A 153 21.73 -15.47 3.35
N TYR A 154 22.79 -15.00 2.68
CA TYR A 154 23.36 -13.67 2.87
C TYR A 154 23.65 -12.96 1.55
N ILE A 155 23.86 -11.65 1.63
CA ILE A 155 24.24 -10.80 0.50
C ILE A 155 25.72 -10.40 0.67
N PRO A 156 26.60 -10.60 -0.34
CA PRO A 156 27.97 -10.08 -0.30
C PRO A 156 27.99 -8.57 -0.09
N TRP A 157 29.03 -8.08 0.61
CA TRP A 157 29.17 -6.66 0.99
C TRP A 157 28.98 -5.69 -0.19
N GLU A 158 29.64 -5.95 -1.31
CA GLU A 158 29.54 -5.08 -2.50
C GLU A 158 28.10 -4.96 -3.01
N ARG A 159 27.37 -6.07 -3.02
CA ARG A 159 25.95 -6.10 -3.43
C ARG A 159 25.07 -5.41 -2.40
N ALA A 160 25.30 -5.64 -1.12
CA ALA A 160 24.59 -4.95 -0.04
C ALA A 160 24.79 -3.43 -0.14
N ARG A 161 26.02 -2.97 -0.34
CA ARG A 161 26.34 -1.56 -0.52
C ARG A 161 25.57 -0.95 -1.70
N GLN A 162 25.56 -1.59 -2.86
CA GLN A 162 24.81 -1.13 -4.05
C GLN A 162 23.31 -1.01 -3.78
N MET A 163 22.74 -1.90 -2.99
CA MET A 163 21.31 -1.90 -2.68
C MET A 163 20.95 -0.85 -1.62
N PHE A 164 21.76 -0.69 -0.57
CA PHE A 164 21.40 0.13 0.58
C PHE A 164 21.87 1.58 0.48
N MET A 165 22.97 1.89 -0.24
CA MET A 165 23.43 3.28 -0.36
C MET A 165 22.39 4.24 -0.96
N PRO A 166 21.67 3.89 -2.05
CA PRO A 166 20.59 4.74 -2.56
C PRO A 166 19.45 4.92 -1.56
N ALA A 167 19.08 3.87 -0.81
CA ALA A 167 18.05 3.94 0.21
C ALA A 167 18.46 4.85 1.38
N LEU A 168 19.71 4.77 1.84
CA LEU A 168 20.25 5.63 2.88
C LEU A 168 20.29 7.10 2.42
N SER A 169 20.67 7.36 1.17
CA SER A 169 20.65 8.70 0.59
C SER A 169 19.23 9.29 0.55
N ALA A 170 18.25 8.50 0.11
CA ALA A 170 16.85 8.92 0.12
C ALA A 170 16.33 9.19 1.53
N LEU A 171 16.71 8.35 2.50
CA LEU A 171 16.35 8.54 3.91
C LEU A 171 16.96 9.84 4.46
N GLY A 172 18.20 10.16 4.12
CA GLY A 172 18.84 11.45 4.45
C GLY A 172 18.08 12.65 3.88
N THR A 173 17.59 12.55 2.64
CA THR A 173 16.75 13.58 2.01
C THR A 173 15.42 13.75 2.75
N LEU A 174 14.77 12.67 3.15
CA LEU A 174 13.53 12.68 3.93
C LEU A 174 13.73 13.36 5.29
N HIS A 175 14.80 13.03 6.00
CA HIS A 175 15.14 13.64 7.28
C HIS A 175 15.43 15.14 7.15
N SER A 176 16.16 15.55 6.11
CA SER A 176 16.47 16.97 5.85
C SER A 176 15.22 17.77 5.49
N ALA A 177 14.28 17.17 4.77
CA ALA A 177 12.99 17.80 4.46
C ALA A 177 12.12 17.99 5.72
N ARG A 178 12.21 17.09 6.70
CA ARG A 178 11.53 17.22 8.00
C ARG A 178 12.09 18.36 8.85
N SER A 179 13.41 18.59 8.81
CA SER A 179 14.08 19.63 9.60
C SER A 179 13.84 21.04 9.06
N ARG A 180 13.31 21.19 7.85
CA ARG A 180 13.03 22.51 7.22
C ARG A 180 11.60 23.01 7.46
N GLN A 181 10.78 22.33 8.24
CA GLN A 181 9.50 22.88 8.67
C GLN A 181 9.77 23.90 9.78
N PRO A 182 9.40 25.19 9.60
CA PRO A 182 9.44 26.15 10.69
C PRO A 182 8.45 25.64 11.76
N VAL A 183 8.95 25.53 12.99
CA VAL A 183 8.08 25.41 14.17
C VAL A 183 7.30 26.72 14.20
N LEU A 184 6.05 26.72 13.76
CA LEU A 184 5.16 27.85 13.93
C LEU A 184 4.96 28.06 15.43
N PRO A 185 5.02 29.31 15.90
CA PRO A 185 4.91 29.64 17.30
C PRO A 185 3.53 29.35 17.89
#